data_a728bad4eda1ebb6541a3e7ba994914f
#
_entry.id   a728bad4eda1ebb6541a3e7ba994914f
#
_cell.length_a   1.000
_cell.length_b   1.000
_cell.length_c   1.000
_cell.angle_alpha   90.00
_cell.angle_beta   90.00
_cell.angle_gamma   90.00
#
_symmetry.space_group_name_H-M   'P 1'
#
loop_
_entity.id
_entity.type
_entity.pdbx_description
1 polymer ?
#
loop_
_entity_poly.entity_id
_entity_poly.type
_entity_poly.pdbx_seq_one_letter_code
_entity_poly.pdbx_strand_id
1 'polypeptide(L)'
;MEIKTQIKECIKSQPEPKQSEMQELDNLILKMMPNCKQWYFDGKNEDGKQVAHPTIGYGNYIRTYKDGSTREFFRIGLLANPAGLAVHIMGIDDKKFLIDRYGKTIGKAKVGSYGITFKSIKDINLEILKEAIQNRIETRN
;
A
#
# COMPACT_ATOMS: atom_id res chain seq x y z
N MET A 1 17.12 8.81 -10.77
CA MET A 1 17.32 7.84 -9.68
C MET A 1 16.44 6.62 -9.91
N GLU A 2 16.98 5.44 -9.74
CA GLU A 2 16.22 4.21 -9.95
C GLU A 2 15.15 4.04 -8.88
N ILE A 3 14.05 3.39 -9.25
CA ILE A 3 12.92 3.17 -8.33
C ILE A 3 13.36 2.41 -7.07
N LYS A 4 14.17 1.37 -7.22
CA LYS A 4 14.66 0.59 -6.07
C LYS A 4 15.45 1.46 -5.09
N THR A 5 16.25 2.38 -5.60
CA THR A 5 17.01 3.31 -4.78
C THR A 5 16.09 4.29 -4.07
N GLN A 6 15.08 4.80 -4.77
CA GLN A 6 14.09 5.71 -4.20
C GLN A 6 13.32 5.03 -3.05
N ILE A 7 12.91 3.79 -3.24
CA ILE A 7 12.21 3.01 -2.22
C ILE A 7 13.11 2.83 -0.98
N LYS A 8 14.36 2.44 -1.19
CA LYS A 8 15.31 2.24 -0.12
C LYS A 8 15.54 3.51 0.69
N GLU A 9 15.69 4.64 0.02
CA GLU A 9 15.89 5.92 0.69
C GLU A 9 14.63 6.36 1.44
N CYS A 10 13.45 6.11 0.87
CA CYS A 10 12.19 6.41 1.50
C CYS A 10 12.07 5.67 2.84
N ILE A 11 12.36 4.38 2.86
CA ILE A 11 12.30 3.57 4.08
C ILE A 11 13.33 4.07 5.09
N LYS A 12 14.56 4.32 4.66
CA LYS A 12 15.61 4.82 5.54
C LYS A 12 15.31 6.18 6.14
N SER A 13 14.49 6.98 5.48
CA SER A 13 14.14 8.32 5.98
C SER A 13 13.20 8.29 7.17
N GLN A 14 12.56 7.14 7.45
CA GLN A 14 11.62 7.02 8.54
C GLN A 14 12.32 6.79 9.87
N PRO A 15 11.81 7.38 10.98
CA PRO A 15 12.37 7.10 12.30
C PRO A 15 12.00 5.70 12.75
N GLU A 16 12.78 5.13 13.68
CA GLU A 16 12.43 3.85 14.28
C GLU A 16 11.32 4.05 15.31
N PRO A 17 10.42 3.07 15.52
CA PRO A 17 10.43 1.72 14.92
C PRO A 17 9.77 1.64 13.52
N LYS A 18 9.27 2.76 13.02
CA LYS A 18 8.57 2.81 11.75
C LYS A 18 9.44 2.33 10.58
N GLN A 19 10.73 2.68 10.60
CA GLN A 19 11.66 2.26 9.56
C GLN A 19 11.74 0.73 9.46
N SER A 20 11.97 0.06 10.58
CA SER A 20 12.09 -1.40 10.61
C SER A 20 10.78 -2.08 10.22
N GLU A 21 9.65 -1.55 10.68
CA GLU A 21 8.33 -2.11 10.35
C GLU A 21 8.01 -1.92 8.87
N MET A 22 8.35 -0.77 8.31
CA MET A 22 8.14 -0.50 6.89
C MET A 22 8.98 -1.45 6.04
N GLN A 23 10.23 -1.68 6.45
CA GLN A 23 11.10 -2.63 5.75
C GLN A 23 10.54 -4.06 5.83
N GLU A 24 10.00 -4.44 6.99
CA GLU A 24 9.38 -5.76 7.15
C GLU A 24 8.19 -5.93 6.22
N LEU A 25 7.34 -4.91 6.11
CA LEU A 25 6.19 -4.94 5.20
C LEU A 25 6.62 -4.96 3.73
N ASP A 26 7.64 -4.20 3.38
CA ASP A 26 8.19 -4.22 2.02
C ASP A 26 8.67 -5.63 1.65
N ASN A 27 9.42 -6.26 2.55
CA ASN A 27 9.90 -7.63 2.34
C ASN A 27 8.75 -8.62 2.22
N LEU A 28 7.73 -8.46 3.06
CA LEU A 28 6.55 -9.33 3.05
C LEU A 28 5.80 -9.23 1.71
N ILE A 29 5.54 -8.02 1.26
CA ILE A 29 4.81 -7.79 0.01
C ILE A 29 5.61 -8.34 -1.18
N LEU A 30 6.91 -8.09 -1.22
CA LEU A 30 7.77 -8.61 -2.28
C LEU A 30 7.82 -10.13 -2.30
N LYS A 31 7.75 -10.76 -1.13
CA LYS A 31 7.71 -12.22 -1.02
C LYS A 31 6.39 -12.77 -1.57
N MET A 32 5.30 -12.04 -1.35
CA MET A 32 3.98 -12.43 -1.85
C MET A 32 3.82 -12.16 -3.35
N MET A 33 4.53 -11.17 -3.86
CA MET A 33 4.45 -10.75 -5.26
C MET A 33 5.85 -10.73 -5.90
N PRO A 34 6.50 -11.91 -6.00
CA PRO A 34 7.85 -11.96 -6.56
C PRO A 34 7.85 -11.48 -8.01
N ASN A 35 8.87 -10.72 -8.37
CA ASN A 35 9.03 -10.17 -9.72
C ASN A 35 7.92 -9.19 -10.14
N CYS A 36 7.20 -8.62 -9.19
CA CYS A 36 6.19 -7.62 -9.51
C CYS A 36 6.83 -6.30 -9.95
N LYS A 37 6.06 -5.53 -10.72
CA LYS A 37 6.46 -4.17 -11.06
C LYS A 37 6.41 -3.32 -9.80
N GLN A 38 7.45 -2.56 -9.53
CA GLN A 38 7.50 -1.65 -8.41
C GLN A 38 7.33 -0.20 -8.89
N TRP A 39 6.70 0.60 -8.03
CA TRP A 39 6.41 2.01 -8.31
C TRP A 39 6.87 2.85 -7.13
N TYR A 40 7.23 4.08 -7.42
CA TYR A 40 7.50 5.05 -6.36
C TYR A 40 6.89 6.39 -6.70
N PHE A 41 6.09 6.92 -5.79
CA PHE A 41 5.50 8.24 -5.91
C PHE A 41 6.03 9.08 -4.76
N ASP A 42 6.69 10.18 -5.06
CA ASP A 42 7.27 11.06 -4.03
C ASP A 42 6.22 11.95 -3.36
N GLY A 43 5.00 11.97 -3.86
CA GLY A 43 3.92 12.76 -3.31
C GLY A 43 3.96 14.23 -3.68
N LYS A 44 4.85 14.61 -4.58
CA LYS A 44 4.97 16.00 -5.03
C LYS A 44 4.16 16.24 -6.30
N ASN A 45 3.60 17.47 -6.42
CA ASN A 45 2.93 17.88 -7.64
C ASN A 45 3.95 18.41 -8.66
N GLU A 46 3.47 18.90 -9.80
CA GLU A 46 4.32 19.41 -10.87
C GLU A 46 5.19 20.59 -10.45
N ASP A 47 4.73 21.37 -9.47
CA ASP A 47 5.49 22.51 -8.94
C ASP A 47 6.52 22.11 -7.87
N GLY A 48 6.65 20.80 -7.59
CA GLY A 48 7.56 20.30 -6.59
C GLY A 48 7.03 20.40 -5.16
N LYS A 49 5.77 20.77 -4.99
CA LYS A 49 5.15 20.93 -3.68
C LYS A 49 4.64 19.58 -3.15
N GLN A 50 4.93 19.29 -1.87
CA GLN A 50 4.47 18.07 -1.24
C GLN A 50 2.97 18.14 -0.99
N VAL A 51 2.20 17.31 -1.69
CA VAL A 51 0.73 17.28 -1.60
C VAL A 51 0.19 15.95 -1.09
N ALA A 52 1.04 14.94 -0.99
CA ALA A 52 0.66 13.61 -0.48
C ALA A 52 1.88 12.97 0.17
N HIS A 53 1.66 11.88 0.90
CA HIS A 53 2.75 11.11 1.47
C HIS A 53 3.41 10.25 0.38
N PRO A 54 4.75 10.09 0.40
CA PRO A 54 5.42 9.19 -0.53
C PRO A 54 4.84 7.78 -0.43
N THR A 55 4.64 7.13 -1.57
CA THR A 55 4.02 5.81 -1.64
C THR A 55 4.85 4.86 -2.47
N ILE A 56 5.07 3.65 -1.92
CA ILE A 56 5.72 2.55 -2.63
C ILE A 56 4.61 1.68 -3.21
N GLY A 57 4.66 1.42 -4.51
CA GLY A 57 3.64 0.60 -5.18
C GLY A 57 4.17 -0.74 -5.63
N TYR A 58 3.28 -1.74 -5.64
CA TYR A 58 3.60 -3.13 -5.99
C TYR A 58 2.56 -3.69 -6.95
N GLY A 59 3.03 -4.32 -8.02
CA GLY A 59 2.14 -4.94 -8.99
C GLY A 59 1.45 -3.93 -9.88
N ASN A 60 0.51 -4.39 -10.68
CA ASN A 60 -0.20 -3.51 -11.59
C ASN A 60 -1.59 -4.04 -11.90
N TYR A 61 -2.48 -3.13 -12.27
CA TYR A 61 -3.79 -3.44 -12.81
C TYR A 61 -4.20 -2.31 -13.75
N ILE A 62 -5.22 -2.56 -14.55
CA ILE A 62 -5.73 -1.56 -15.49
C ILE A 62 -6.97 -0.90 -14.90
N ARG A 63 -6.89 0.40 -14.71
CA ARG A 63 -7.99 1.21 -14.21
C ARG A 63 -8.76 1.79 -15.39
N THR A 64 -10.07 1.56 -15.42
CA THR A 64 -10.94 2.06 -16.48
C THR A 64 -11.79 3.21 -15.97
N TYR A 65 -11.79 4.31 -16.70
CA TYR A 65 -12.57 5.50 -16.35
C TYR A 65 -13.89 5.53 -17.11
N LYS A 66 -14.79 6.41 -16.66
CA LYS A 66 -16.13 6.53 -17.27
C LYS A 66 -16.11 6.87 -18.73
N ASP A 67 -15.10 7.60 -19.20
CA ASP A 67 -14.96 7.98 -20.62
C ASP A 67 -14.40 6.85 -21.49
N GLY A 68 -14.14 5.69 -20.90
CA GLY A 68 -13.57 4.54 -21.61
C GLY A 68 -12.05 4.50 -21.65
N SER A 69 -11.41 5.56 -21.18
CA SER A 69 -9.94 5.57 -21.11
C SER A 69 -9.44 4.62 -20.03
N THR A 70 -8.20 4.16 -20.19
CA THR A 70 -7.57 3.24 -19.24
C THR A 70 -6.25 3.79 -18.77
N ARG A 71 -5.82 3.36 -17.58
CA ARG A 71 -4.54 3.73 -17.02
C ARG A 71 -4.01 2.58 -16.17
N GLU A 72 -2.73 2.28 -16.32
CA GLU A 72 -2.05 1.30 -15.47
C GLU A 72 -1.77 1.94 -14.11
N PHE A 73 -1.93 1.17 -13.03
CA PHE A 73 -1.69 1.65 -11.68
C PHE A 73 -1.22 0.50 -10.80
N PHE A 74 -0.70 0.80 -9.61
CA PHE A 74 -0.24 -0.25 -8.68
C PHE A 74 -1.43 -0.94 -7.99
N ARG A 75 -1.25 -2.20 -7.60
CA ARG A 75 -2.26 -2.97 -6.87
C ARG A 75 -2.19 -2.75 -5.38
N ILE A 76 -0.98 -2.78 -4.83
CA ILE A 76 -0.74 -2.65 -3.39
C ILE A 76 0.17 -1.46 -3.18
N GLY A 77 -0.15 -0.63 -2.20
CA GLY A 77 0.67 0.52 -1.84
C GLY A 77 1.09 0.44 -0.38
N LEU A 78 2.29 0.90 -0.08
CA LEU A 78 2.83 0.99 1.27
C LEU A 78 3.31 2.41 1.50
N LEU A 79 2.84 3.03 2.58
CA LEU A 79 3.26 4.39 2.91
C LEU A 79 3.31 4.60 4.40
N ALA A 80 4.11 5.60 4.79
CA ALA A 80 4.20 6.05 6.16
C ALA A 80 3.51 7.41 6.27
N ASN A 81 2.84 7.66 7.40
CA ASN A 81 2.21 8.94 7.67
C ASN A 81 2.38 9.27 9.16
N PRO A 82 1.98 10.46 9.62
CA PRO A 82 2.15 10.80 11.04
C PRO A 82 1.48 9.84 12.02
N ALA A 83 0.39 9.19 11.59
CA ALA A 83 -0.33 8.24 12.43
C ALA A 83 0.32 6.86 12.49
N GLY A 84 1.22 6.54 11.57
CA GLY A 84 1.88 5.24 11.52
C GLY A 84 2.17 4.77 10.10
N LEU A 85 1.64 3.61 9.76
CA LEU A 85 1.82 3.00 8.44
C LEU A 85 0.46 2.73 7.80
N ALA A 86 0.43 2.69 6.48
CA ALA A 86 -0.77 2.34 5.75
C ALA A 86 -0.45 1.40 4.60
N VAL A 87 -1.35 0.46 4.35
CA VAL A 87 -1.32 -0.41 3.19
C VAL A 87 -2.56 -0.10 2.37
N HIS A 88 -2.36 0.28 1.12
CA HIS A 88 -3.46 0.55 0.20
C HIS A 88 -3.68 -0.66 -0.69
N ILE A 89 -4.94 -1.03 -0.86
CA ILE A 89 -5.33 -2.15 -1.71
C ILE A 89 -6.23 -1.57 -2.80
N MET A 90 -5.64 -1.37 -3.97
CA MET A 90 -6.28 -0.62 -5.04
C MET A 90 -7.11 -1.50 -5.96
N GLY A 91 -8.09 -0.89 -6.63
CA GLY A 91 -8.88 -1.58 -7.63
C GLY A 91 -10.06 -2.37 -7.09
N ILE A 92 -10.46 -2.14 -5.85
CA ILE A 92 -11.63 -2.76 -5.26
C ILE A 92 -12.84 -1.87 -5.55
N ASP A 93 -13.85 -2.41 -6.23
CA ASP A 93 -15.04 -1.64 -6.60
C ASP A 93 -16.00 -1.44 -5.44
N ASP A 94 -16.14 -2.44 -4.56
CA ASP A 94 -17.02 -2.34 -3.39
C ASP A 94 -16.32 -1.58 -2.27
N LYS A 95 -16.81 -0.38 -1.98
CA LYS A 95 -16.23 0.50 -0.96
C LYS A 95 -16.29 -0.07 0.45
N LYS A 96 -17.13 -1.06 0.69
CA LYS A 96 -17.28 -1.67 2.02
C LYS A 96 -16.56 -3.01 2.14
N PHE A 97 -15.96 -3.49 1.06
CA PHE A 97 -15.37 -4.84 1.03
C PHE A 97 -14.33 -5.05 2.14
N LEU A 98 -13.36 -4.16 2.25
CA LEU A 98 -12.30 -4.31 3.26
C LEU A 98 -12.86 -4.20 4.67
N ILE A 99 -13.75 -3.25 4.90
CA ILE A 99 -14.36 -3.03 6.21
C ILE A 99 -15.16 -4.25 6.65
N ASP A 100 -16.03 -4.74 5.76
CA ASP A 100 -16.92 -5.85 6.08
C ASP A 100 -16.15 -7.16 6.28
N ARG A 101 -15.11 -7.38 5.50
CA ARG A 101 -14.38 -8.64 5.54
C ARG A 101 -13.30 -8.68 6.61
N TYR A 102 -12.57 -7.59 6.83
CA TYR A 102 -11.40 -7.58 7.70
C TYR A 102 -11.48 -6.62 8.88
N GLY A 103 -12.42 -5.69 8.87
CA GLY A 103 -12.47 -4.64 9.88
C GLY A 103 -12.55 -5.12 11.32
N LYS A 104 -13.19 -6.26 11.57
CA LYS A 104 -13.34 -6.82 12.91
C LYS A 104 -12.20 -7.74 13.32
N THR A 105 -11.43 -8.26 12.35
CA THR A 105 -10.42 -9.29 12.62
C THR A 105 -8.99 -8.79 12.50
N ILE A 106 -8.79 -7.64 11.83
CA ILE A 106 -7.44 -7.12 11.57
C ILE A 106 -6.74 -6.59 12.83
N GLY A 107 -7.49 -6.20 13.86
CA GLY A 107 -6.93 -5.65 15.10
C GLY A 107 -7.10 -4.15 15.17
N LYS A 108 -6.14 -3.49 15.82
CA LYS A 108 -6.19 -2.02 15.99
C LYS A 108 -5.75 -1.31 14.72
N ALA A 109 -6.69 -1.16 13.80
CA ALA A 109 -6.44 -0.50 12.54
C ALA A 109 -7.70 0.24 12.09
N LYS A 110 -7.49 1.29 11.32
CA LYS A 110 -8.58 2.00 10.66
C LYS A 110 -8.69 1.43 9.25
N VAL A 111 -9.80 0.81 8.95
CA VAL A 111 -10.04 0.20 7.63
C VAL A 111 -10.99 1.08 6.84
N GLY A 112 -10.53 1.54 5.69
CA GLY A 112 -11.33 2.34 4.77
C GLY A 112 -11.69 1.57 3.51
N SER A 113 -12.15 2.28 2.50
CA SER A 113 -12.58 1.66 1.25
C SER A 113 -11.43 1.03 0.45
N TYR A 114 -10.21 1.52 0.64
CA TYR A 114 -9.03 1.01 -0.06
C TYR A 114 -7.77 0.97 0.80
N GLY A 115 -7.85 1.41 2.04
CA GLY A 115 -6.66 1.53 2.89
C GLY A 115 -6.85 0.94 4.28
N ILE A 116 -5.76 0.37 4.79
CA ILE A 116 -5.69 -0.15 6.16
C ILE A 116 -4.56 0.62 6.84
N THR A 117 -4.90 1.44 7.84
CA THR A 117 -3.94 2.31 8.54
C THR A 117 -3.80 1.85 9.98
N PHE A 118 -2.57 1.74 10.45
CA PHE A 118 -2.29 1.28 11.82
C PHE A 118 -1.04 1.97 12.36
N LYS A 119 -0.96 2.05 13.68
CA LYS A 119 0.18 2.71 14.33
C LYS A 119 1.44 1.83 14.27
N SER A 120 1.27 0.53 14.49
CA SER A 120 2.37 -0.44 14.50
C SER A 120 1.87 -1.78 14.00
N ILE A 121 2.76 -2.55 13.35
CA ILE A 121 2.43 -3.92 12.92
C ILE A 121 2.11 -4.83 14.11
N LYS A 122 2.56 -4.45 15.31
CA LYS A 122 2.25 -5.19 16.55
C LYS A 122 0.78 -5.07 16.95
N ASP A 123 0.10 -4.03 16.46
CA ASP A 123 -1.30 -3.77 16.81
C ASP A 123 -2.27 -4.56 15.93
N ILE A 124 -1.80 -5.14 14.85
CA ILE A 124 -2.66 -5.81 13.87
C ILE A 124 -2.36 -7.30 13.78
N ASN A 125 -3.32 -8.03 13.23
CA ASN A 125 -3.13 -9.43 12.89
C ASN A 125 -2.50 -9.50 11.50
N LEU A 126 -1.21 -9.78 11.47
CA LEU A 126 -0.45 -9.77 10.21
C LEU A 126 -0.96 -10.82 9.22
N GLU A 127 -1.46 -11.96 9.72
CA GLU A 127 -2.02 -12.99 8.84
C GLU A 127 -3.28 -12.50 8.13
N ILE A 128 -4.09 -11.67 8.79
CA ILE A 128 -5.27 -11.08 8.18
C ILE A 128 -4.85 -10.04 7.11
N LEU A 129 -3.82 -9.26 7.38
CA LEU A 129 -3.29 -8.33 6.40
C LEU A 129 -2.79 -9.09 5.16
N LYS A 130 -2.08 -10.19 5.38
CA LYS A 130 -1.60 -11.04 4.28
C LYS A 130 -2.77 -11.59 3.46
N GLU A 131 -3.84 -12.01 4.13
CA GLU A 131 -5.05 -12.50 3.45
C GLU A 131 -5.66 -11.40 2.56
N ALA A 132 -5.75 -10.18 3.06
CA ALA A 132 -6.29 -9.07 2.30
C ALA A 132 -5.45 -8.78 1.05
N ILE A 133 -4.13 -8.81 1.19
CA ILE A 133 -3.21 -8.61 0.06
C ILE A 133 -3.33 -9.77 -0.92
N GLN A 134 -3.33 -11.01 -0.44
CA GLN A 134 -3.42 -12.19 -1.29
C GLN A 134 -4.73 -12.22 -2.07
N ASN A 135 -5.82 -11.85 -1.43
CA ASN A 135 -7.12 -11.75 -2.09
C ASN A 135 -7.05 -10.80 -3.29
N ARG A 136 -6.39 -9.66 -3.14
CA ARG A 136 -6.25 -8.69 -4.24
C ARG A 136 -5.33 -9.20 -5.34
N ILE A 137 -4.28 -9.95 -4.98
CA ILE A 137 -3.36 -10.54 -5.96
C ILE A 137 -4.11 -11.53 -6.85
N GLU A 138 -5.00 -12.33 -6.27
CA GLU A 138 -5.76 -13.35 -6.99
C GLU A 138 -6.91 -12.77 -7.82
N THR A 139 -7.39 -11.59 -7.45
CA THR A 139 -8.50 -10.95 -8.15
C THR A 139 -7.99 -10.30 -9.44
N ARG A 140 -8.63 -10.63 -10.55
CA ARG A 140 -8.31 -10.05 -11.86
C ARG A 140 -9.20 -8.85 -12.15
N ASN A 141 -8.65 -7.92 -12.90
CA ASN A 141 -9.41 -6.78 -13.40
C ASN A 141 -10.07 -7.12 -14.71
#